data_1754d6bcc028592a5588d41f3e092fa3
#
_entry.id   1754d6bcc028592a5588d41f3e092fa3
#
_cell.length_a   1.000
_cell.length_b   1.000
_cell.length_c   1.000
_cell.angle_alpha   90.00
_cell.angle_beta   90.00
_cell.angle_gamma   90.00
#
_symmetry.space_group_name_H-M   'P 1'
#
loop_
_entity.id
_entity.type
_entity.pdbx_description
1 polymer ?
#
loop_
_entity_poly.entity_id
_entity_poly.type
_entity_poly.pdbx_seq_one_letter_code
_entity_poly.pdbx_strand_id
1 'polypeptide(L)'
;LELRLQTKLFERHAKGMRVTEAGRLLAEHARRVESDATRTIAEIDQQHRHQVQTVKISSVHGFASIGLPRLFAAFQNEHPHVRFSLMVQDARQIPEQLRAAQAEIGITYSFGVEKDIAVVHAQPTEIVAVMRNDHPLSLHERLVLSQLPAYPLALPEGGNALRQVLDHAARERQLSLSPVLTSNQTAVLLHYVQAGQAITLCTRSSLDDDLSWQQLAVRPLQDSLLGPGEIQLQTHASRPLSHAAERFLLYLRDAYTAVAGIRTQD
;
A
#
# COMPACT_ATOMS: atom_id res chain seq x y z
N LEU A 1 27.13 32.31 -6.65
CA LEU A 1 27.33 32.23 -8.09
C LEU A 1 27.86 33.55 -8.62
N GLU A 2 27.26 34.71 -8.30
CA GLU A 2 27.71 36.05 -8.69
C GLU A 2 29.16 36.31 -8.28
N LEU A 3 29.56 35.89 -7.07
CA LEU A 3 30.94 35.98 -6.59
C LEU A 3 31.95 35.21 -7.44
N ARG A 4 31.57 34.03 -7.97
CA ARG A 4 32.43 33.22 -8.86
C ARG A 4 32.52 33.79 -10.25
N LEU A 5 31.46 34.41 -10.73
CA LEU A 5 31.38 35.00 -12.07
C LEU A 5 31.87 36.46 -12.07
N GLN A 6 32.17 37.04 -10.92
CA GLN A 6 32.54 38.44 -10.71
C GLN A 6 31.59 39.40 -11.43
N THR A 7 30.32 39.04 -11.51
CA THR A 7 29.28 39.79 -12.20
C THR A 7 27.94 39.65 -11.53
N LYS A 8 27.11 40.69 -11.56
CA LYS A 8 25.74 40.66 -11.02
C LYS A 8 24.80 40.03 -12.02
N LEU A 9 23.98 39.12 -11.55
CA LEU A 9 22.94 38.46 -12.33
C LEU A 9 21.58 39.14 -12.18
N PHE A 10 21.40 39.86 -11.06
CA PHE A 10 20.20 40.65 -10.75
C PHE A 10 20.57 42.03 -10.24
N GLU A 11 19.74 43.00 -10.62
CA GLU A 11 19.79 44.37 -10.11
C GLU A 11 18.52 44.69 -9.31
N ARG A 12 18.71 45.33 -8.15
CA ARG A 12 17.59 45.83 -7.33
C ARG A 12 17.14 47.19 -7.81
N HIS A 13 15.86 47.33 -8.09
CA HIS A 13 15.22 48.60 -8.40
C HIS A 13 14.11 48.92 -7.38
N ALA A 14 13.65 50.14 -7.32
CA ALA A 14 12.59 50.58 -6.42
C ALA A 14 11.26 49.81 -6.58
N LYS A 15 11.07 49.11 -7.68
CA LYS A 15 9.87 48.30 -8.01
C LYS A 15 10.12 46.76 -8.03
N GLY A 16 11.27 46.28 -7.53
CA GLY A 16 11.60 44.87 -7.46
C GLY A 16 13.00 44.51 -8.03
N MET A 17 13.17 43.26 -8.40
CA MET A 17 14.44 42.75 -8.98
C MET A 17 14.32 42.64 -10.49
N ARG A 18 15.37 43.06 -11.20
CA ARG A 18 15.50 42.92 -12.66
C ARG A 18 16.71 42.03 -12.99
N VAL A 19 16.54 41.15 -13.95
CA VAL A 19 17.62 40.29 -14.43
C VAL A 19 18.56 41.11 -15.33
N THR A 20 19.86 40.99 -15.10
CA THR A 20 20.89 41.62 -15.93
C THR A 20 21.08 40.87 -17.26
N GLU A 21 21.88 41.43 -18.18
CA GLU A 21 22.29 40.75 -19.40
C GLU A 21 23.02 39.43 -19.11
N ALA A 22 23.96 39.46 -18.14
CA ALA A 22 24.64 38.24 -17.66
C ALA A 22 23.68 37.23 -17.06
N GLY A 23 22.68 37.72 -16.31
CA GLY A 23 21.62 36.87 -15.77
C GLY A 23 20.77 36.20 -16.86
N ARG A 24 20.45 36.91 -17.94
CA ARG A 24 19.72 36.33 -19.12
C ARG A 24 20.52 35.26 -19.83
N LEU A 25 21.80 35.53 -20.09
CA LEU A 25 22.71 34.55 -20.71
C LEU A 25 22.83 33.28 -19.86
N LEU A 26 22.96 33.43 -18.56
CA LEU A 26 23.02 32.27 -17.64
C LEU A 26 21.69 31.49 -17.62
N ALA A 27 20.56 32.18 -17.59
CA ALA A 27 19.24 31.54 -17.59
C ALA A 27 18.99 30.77 -18.90
N GLU A 28 19.41 31.33 -20.04
CA GLU A 28 19.33 30.64 -21.36
C GLU A 28 20.23 29.40 -21.38
N HIS A 29 21.43 29.50 -20.84
CA HIS A 29 22.33 28.34 -20.74
C HIS A 29 21.76 27.28 -19.82
N ALA A 30 21.24 27.64 -18.64
CA ALA A 30 20.62 26.71 -17.70
C ALA A 30 19.44 25.95 -18.33
N ARG A 31 18.56 26.65 -19.08
CA ARG A 31 17.46 25.98 -19.80
C ARG A 31 17.95 25.01 -20.87
N ARG A 32 19.03 25.34 -21.58
CA ARG A 32 19.63 24.41 -22.58
C ARG A 32 20.17 23.16 -21.90
N VAL A 33 20.92 23.32 -20.81
CA VAL A 33 21.46 22.19 -20.03
C VAL A 33 20.34 21.31 -19.47
N GLU A 34 19.27 21.91 -18.94
CA GLU A 34 18.09 21.20 -18.47
C GLU A 34 17.39 20.42 -19.59
N SER A 35 17.22 21.05 -20.75
CA SER A 35 16.61 20.42 -21.95
C SER A 35 17.46 19.26 -22.46
N ASP A 36 18.80 19.44 -22.53
CA ASP A 36 19.73 18.41 -22.98
C ASP A 36 19.78 17.25 -22.01
N ALA A 37 19.78 17.52 -20.70
CA ALA A 37 19.68 16.49 -19.67
C ALA A 37 18.38 15.68 -19.78
N THR A 38 17.26 16.37 -19.94
CA THR A 38 15.93 15.75 -20.12
C THR A 38 15.90 14.86 -21.36
N ARG A 39 16.46 15.35 -22.50
CA ARG A 39 16.55 14.56 -23.73
C ARG A 39 17.43 13.31 -23.55
N THR A 40 18.61 13.45 -22.91
CA THR A 40 19.52 12.34 -22.67
C THR A 40 18.86 11.29 -21.76
N ILE A 41 18.15 11.73 -20.71
CA ILE A 41 17.37 10.82 -19.84
C ILE A 41 16.32 10.09 -20.66
N ALA A 42 15.59 10.80 -21.54
CA ALA A 42 14.57 10.18 -22.41
C ALA A 42 15.17 9.15 -23.40
N GLU A 43 16.35 9.42 -23.93
CA GLU A 43 17.09 8.48 -24.80
C GLU A 43 17.55 7.24 -24.05
N ILE A 44 18.09 7.41 -22.84
CA ILE A 44 18.44 6.32 -21.94
C ILE A 44 17.22 5.49 -21.56
N ASP A 45 16.10 6.14 -21.21
CA ASP A 45 14.83 5.49 -20.91
C ASP A 45 14.28 4.72 -22.11
N GLN A 46 14.45 5.21 -23.32
CA GLN A 46 14.05 4.51 -24.54
C GLN A 46 14.89 3.23 -24.77
N GLN A 47 16.17 3.23 -24.42
CA GLN A 47 17.01 2.03 -24.44
C GLN A 47 16.56 1.04 -23.35
N HIS A 48 16.18 1.51 -22.16
CA HIS A 48 15.68 0.67 -21.06
C HIS A 48 14.30 0.09 -21.31
N ARG A 49 13.45 0.73 -22.14
CA ARG A 49 12.10 0.22 -22.50
C ARG A 49 12.14 -1.14 -23.21
N HIS A 50 13.25 -1.51 -23.79
CA HIS A 50 13.43 -2.82 -24.45
C HIS A 50 14.08 -3.87 -23.55
N GLN A 51 14.57 -3.49 -22.38
CA GLN A 51 15.12 -4.44 -21.40
C GLN A 51 14.02 -4.92 -20.45
N VAL A 52 13.97 -6.24 -20.25
CA VAL A 52 13.08 -6.84 -19.25
C VAL A 52 13.51 -6.36 -17.87
N GLN A 53 12.64 -5.64 -17.19
CA GLN A 53 12.86 -5.14 -15.83
C GLN A 53 11.96 -5.91 -14.86
N THR A 54 12.52 -6.37 -13.75
CA THR A 54 11.76 -7.08 -12.72
C THR A 54 11.56 -6.19 -11.50
N VAL A 55 10.32 -5.85 -11.21
CA VAL A 55 9.92 -5.15 -9.98
C VAL A 55 9.75 -6.18 -8.86
N LYS A 56 10.53 -6.03 -7.80
CA LYS A 56 10.50 -6.93 -6.63
C LYS A 56 9.62 -6.33 -5.55
N ILE A 57 8.61 -7.08 -5.13
CA ILE A 57 7.58 -6.62 -4.18
C ILE A 57 7.51 -7.61 -3.02
N SER A 58 7.42 -7.09 -1.82
CA SER A 58 7.07 -7.85 -0.61
C SER A 58 5.74 -7.36 -0.06
N SER A 59 4.78 -8.25 0.15
CA SER A 59 3.43 -7.89 0.57
C SER A 59 2.90 -8.81 1.65
N VAL A 60 2.03 -8.29 2.51
CA VAL A 60 1.23 -9.11 3.42
C VAL A 60 0.19 -9.92 2.65
N HIS A 61 -0.20 -11.06 3.22
CA HIS A 61 -1.07 -12.06 2.60
C HIS A 61 -2.40 -11.51 2.05
N GLY A 62 -3.06 -10.63 2.80
CA GLY A 62 -4.37 -10.10 2.41
C GLY A 62 -4.35 -9.32 1.09
N PHE A 63 -3.29 -8.55 0.83
CA PHE A 63 -3.13 -7.80 -0.42
C PHE A 63 -2.62 -8.64 -1.58
N ALA A 64 -1.69 -9.54 -1.27
CA ALA A 64 -1.02 -10.35 -2.26
C ALA A 64 -1.98 -11.24 -3.05
N SER A 65 -2.98 -11.79 -2.38
CA SER A 65 -3.83 -12.83 -2.95
C SER A 65 -4.98 -12.29 -3.79
N ILE A 66 -5.42 -11.06 -3.56
CA ILE A 66 -6.68 -10.57 -4.12
C ILE A 66 -6.47 -9.35 -5.03
N GLY A 67 -5.94 -8.25 -4.53
CA GLY A 67 -5.83 -7.00 -5.29
C GLY A 67 -4.65 -6.93 -6.25
N LEU A 68 -3.45 -7.36 -5.80
CA LEU A 68 -2.21 -7.20 -6.58
C LEU A 68 -2.19 -7.91 -7.93
N PRO A 69 -2.69 -9.15 -8.09
CA PRO A 69 -2.62 -9.83 -9.38
C PRO A 69 -3.32 -9.08 -10.51
N ARG A 70 -4.45 -8.43 -10.23
CA ARG A 70 -5.17 -7.60 -11.23
C ARG A 70 -4.38 -6.35 -11.58
N LEU A 71 -3.80 -5.68 -10.58
CA LEU A 71 -2.97 -4.50 -10.79
C LEU A 71 -1.70 -4.83 -11.60
N PHE A 72 -1.09 -6.00 -11.36
CA PHE A 72 0.03 -6.47 -12.17
C PHE A 72 -0.37 -6.68 -13.62
N ALA A 73 -1.48 -7.39 -13.85
CA ALA A 73 -1.96 -7.67 -15.20
C ALA A 73 -2.32 -6.37 -15.94
N ALA A 74 -3.03 -5.45 -15.29
CA ALA A 74 -3.40 -4.17 -15.88
C ALA A 74 -2.16 -3.32 -16.21
N PHE A 75 -1.18 -3.23 -15.29
CA PHE A 75 0.06 -2.52 -15.54
C PHE A 75 0.89 -3.14 -16.68
N GLN A 76 0.94 -4.47 -16.78
CA GLN A 76 1.68 -5.17 -17.83
C GLN A 76 1.07 -4.96 -19.24
N ASN A 77 -0.23 -4.70 -19.35
CA ASN A 77 -0.85 -4.35 -20.65
C ASN A 77 -0.24 -3.06 -21.24
N GLU A 78 0.11 -2.10 -20.37
CA GLU A 78 0.75 -0.84 -20.79
C GLU A 78 2.28 -0.94 -20.79
N HIS A 79 2.84 -1.90 -20.01
CA HIS A 79 4.28 -2.08 -19.80
C HIS A 79 4.71 -3.53 -20.00
N PRO A 80 4.65 -4.08 -21.23
CA PRO A 80 4.85 -5.52 -21.49
C PRO A 80 6.26 -6.02 -21.17
N HIS A 81 7.24 -5.12 -21.02
CA HIS A 81 8.62 -5.47 -20.64
C HIS A 81 8.83 -5.56 -19.11
N VAL A 82 7.82 -5.19 -18.31
CA VAL A 82 7.93 -5.29 -16.87
C VAL A 82 7.49 -6.66 -16.40
N ARG A 83 8.30 -7.26 -15.55
CA ARG A 83 8.00 -8.49 -14.82
C ARG A 83 7.86 -8.18 -13.33
N PHE A 84 7.09 -8.98 -12.63
CA PHE A 84 6.91 -8.88 -11.20
C PHE A 84 7.48 -10.09 -10.48
N SER A 85 8.13 -9.86 -9.34
CA SER A 85 8.50 -10.88 -8.37
C SER A 85 7.82 -10.52 -7.06
N LEU A 86 6.84 -11.31 -6.62
CA LEU A 86 6.07 -11.08 -5.41
C LEU A 86 6.48 -12.08 -4.33
N MET A 87 6.93 -11.58 -3.20
CA MET A 87 7.09 -12.35 -1.96
C MET A 87 5.95 -12.02 -1.00
N VAL A 88 5.30 -13.06 -0.48
CA VAL A 88 4.20 -12.92 0.46
C VAL A 88 4.70 -13.29 1.85
N GLN A 89 4.59 -12.37 2.80
CA GLN A 89 5.21 -12.49 4.10
C GLN A 89 4.39 -11.82 5.21
N ASP A 90 4.80 -12.02 6.45
CA ASP A 90 4.27 -11.27 7.58
C ASP A 90 4.78 -9.82 7.58
N ALA A 91 3.96 -8.91 8.11
CA ALA A 91 4.24 -7.47 8.13
C ALA A 91 5.63 -7.13 8.71
N ARG A 92 6.10 -7.87 9.70
CA ARG A 92 7.41 -7.66 10.35
C ARG A 92 8.60 -7.97 9.45
N GLN A 93 8.43 -8.83 8.46
CA GLN A 93 9.51 -9.23 7.55
C GLN A 93 9.69 -8.24 6.40
N ILE A 94 8.66 -7.45 6.06
CA ILE A 94 8.70 -6.54 4.92
C ILE A 94 9.82 -5.49 5.03
N PRO A 95 10.01 -4.79 6.17
CA PRO A 95 11.12 -3.86 6.33
C PRO A 95 12.49 -4.52 6.14
N GLU A 96 12.66 -5.76 6.60
CA GLU A 96 13.92 -6.50 6.43
C GLU A 96 14.20 -6.81 4.96
N GLN A 97 13.16 -7.16 4.19
CA GLN A 97 13.31 -7.41 2.75
C GLN A 97 13.69 -6.12 1.99
N LEU A 98 13.12 -4.99 2.38
CA LEU A 98 13.49 -3.68 1.82
C LEU A 98 14.94 -3.31 2.15
N ARG A 99 15.40 -3.54 3.39
CA ARG A 99 16.79 -3.31 3.81
C ARG A 99 17.77 -4.20 3.06
N ALA A 100 17.42 -5.47 2.89
CA ALA A 100 18.23 -6.45 2.18
C ALA A 100 18.21 -6.30 0.64
N ALA A 101 17.49 -5.33 0.09
CA ALA A 101 17.26 -5.18 -1.35
C ALA A 101 16.63 -6.41 -2.04
N GLN A 102 15.95 -7.25 -1.28
CA GLN A 102 15.21 -8.39 -1.80
C GLN A 102 13.80 -7.95 -2.30
N ALA A 103 13.33 -6.80 -1.82
CA ALA A 103 12.19 -6.08 -2.37
C ALA A 103 12.54 -4.59 -2.57
N GLU A 104 11.87 -3.96 -3.54
CA GLU A 104 11.92 -2.51 -3.80
C GLU A 104 10.71 -1.81 -3.22
N ILE A 105 9.55 -2.48 -3.26
CA ILE A 105 8.27 -1.99 -2.76
C ILE A 105 7.76 -2.95 -1.70
N GLY A 106 7.41 -2.41 -0.54
CA GLY A 106 6.71 -3.10 0.54
C GLY A 106 5.24 -2.68 0.58
N ILE A 107 4.34 -3.64 0.74
CA ILE A 107 2.91 -3.38 0.93
C ILE A 107 2.49 -4.05 2.22
N THR A 108 2.16 -3.25 3.22
CA THR A 108 1.92 -3.76 4.56
C THR A 108 0.77 -3.05 5.26
N TYR A 109 0.24 -3.73 6.23
CA TYR A 109 -0.61 -3.15 7.25
C TYR A 109 0.27 -2.77 8.44
N SER A 110 0.35 -1.49 8.79
CA SER A 110 1.25 -1.02 9.83
C SER A 110 0.56 -0.09 10.81
N PHE A 111 1.04 -0.13 12.05
CA PHE A 111 0.66 0.77 13.14
C PHE A 111 1.81 1.69 13.55
N GLY A 112 2.94 1.64 12.88
CA GLY A 112 4.12 2.40 13.24
C GLY A 112 5.04 2.71 12.07
N VAL A 113 5.99 3.61 12.31
CA VAL A 113 7.04 4.00 11.36
C VAL A 113 8.34 3.34 11.80
N GLU A 114 9.00 2.65 10.89
CA GLU A 114 10.33 2.11 11.10
C GLU A 114 11.41 3.04 10.58
N LYS A 115 12.54 3.10 11.30
CA LYS A 115 13.72 3.83 10.84
C LYS A 115 14.21 3.22 9.53
N ASP A 116 14.65 4.03 8.58
CA ASP A 116 15.15 3.66 7.25
C ASP A 116 14.09 3.17 6.26
N ILE A 117 12.81 3.16 6.64
CA ILE A 117 11.68 2.86 5.77
C ILE A 117 10.88 4.13 5.52
N ALA A 118 10.72 4.48 4.25
CA ALA A 118 9.87 5.58 3.83
C ALA A 118 8.46 5.07 3.54
N VAL A 119 7.46 5.69 4.15
CA VAL A 119 6.06 5.48 3.79
C VAL A 119 5.73 6.44 2.65
N VAL A 120 5.58 5.91 1.45
CA VAL A 120 5.30 6.72 0.25
C VAL A 120 3.82 7.03 0.11
N HIS A 121 2.98 6.12 0.58
CA HIS A 121 1.53 6.28 0.63
C HIS A 121 0.98 5.52 1.83
N ALA A 122 0.00 6.11 2.50
CA ALA A 122 -0.75 5.48 3.57
C ALA A 122 -2.24 5.72 3.36
N GLN A 123 -3.03 4.67 3.50
CA GLN A 123 -4.48 4.75 3.37
C GLN A 123 -5.14 4.10 4.57
N PRO A 124 -6.06 4.79 5.25
CA PRO A 124 -6.84 4.20 6.33
C PRO A 124 -7.62 2.98 5.85
N THR A 125 -7.68 1.96 6.68
CA THR A 125 -8.50 0.78 6.47
C THR A 125 -9.20 0.38 7.76
N GLU A 126 -10.36 -0.22 7.64
CA GLU A 126 -11.14 -0.71 8.78
C GLU A 126 -11.01 -2.24 8.90
N ILE A 127 -11.16 -2.72 10.11
CA ILE A 127 -11.32 -4.15 10.37
C ILE A 127 -12.77 -4.50 10.14
N VAL A 128 -13.01 -5.58 9.42
CA VAL A 128 -14.33 -6.08 9.09
C VAL A 128 -14.49 -7.54 9.52
N ALA A 129 -15.70 -7.88 9.94
CA ALA A 129 -16.13 -9.25 10.11
C ALA A 129 -16.77 -9.74 8.81
N VAL A 130 -16.34 -10.93 8.38
CA VAL A 130 -16.84 -11.58 7.17
C VAL A 130 -17.50 -12.90 7.56
N MET A 131 -18.70 -13.11 7.08
CA MET A 131 -19.55 -14.26 7.37
C MET A 131 -20.46 -14.56 6.19
N ARG A 132 -21.15 -15.68 6.19
CA ARG A 132 -22.17 -15.95 5.18
C ARG A 132 -23.35 -14.96 5.29
N ASN A 133 -24.06 -14.73 4.17
CA ASN A 133 -25.23 -13.84 4.14
C ASN A 133 -26.39 -14.33 5.03
N ASP A 134 -26.46 -15.65 5.27
CA ASP A 134 -27.49 -16.27 6.14
C ASP A 134 -27.08 -16.35 7.62
N HIS A 135 -25.90 -15.81 7.99
CA HIS A 135 -25.43 -15.79 9.36
C HIS A 135 -26.25 -14.79 10.21
N PRO A 136 -26.62 -15.09 11.50
CA PRO A 136 -27.44 -14.19 12.32
C PRO A 136 -26.89 -12.76 12.44
N LEU A 137 -25.57 -12.61 12.53
CA LEU A 137 -24.94 -11.29 12.63
C LEU A 137 -24.89 -10.51 11.30
N SER A 138 -25.23 -11.14 10.17
CA SER A 138 -25.25 -10.46 8.88
C SER A 138 -26.34 -9.37 8.79
N LEU A 139 -27.35 -9.44 9.64
CA LEU A 139 -28.45 -8.47 9.70
C LEU A 139 -28.08 -7.15 10.40
N HIS A 140 -26.96 -7.12 11.12
CA HIS A 140 -26.48 -5.92 11.79
C HIS A 140 -25.69 -5.06 10.80
N GLU A 141 -25.85 -3.75 10.84
CA GLU A 141 -25.08 -2.83 10.02
C GLU A 141 -23.60 -2.79 10.47
N ARG A 142 -23.35 -2.92 11.77
CA ARG A 142 -22.04 -2.88 12.42
C ARG A 142 -21.98 -3.89 13.55
N LEU A 143 -20.79 -4.38 13.85
CA LEU A 143 -20.58 -5.35 14.93
C LEU A 143 -19.62 -4.78 15.97
N VAL A 144 -19.70 -5.32 17.18
CA VAL A 144 -18.72 -5.07 18.27
C VAL A 144 -18.01 -6.36 18.64
N LEU A 145 -16.79 -6.25 19.11
CA LEU A 145 -15.93 -7.40 19.41
C LEU A 145 -16.58 -8.40 20.38
N SER A 146 -17.38 -7.91 21.35
CA SER A 146 -18.06 -8.73 22.34
C SER A 146 -19.14 -9.69 21.80
N GLN A 147 -19.61 -9.47 20.58
CA GLN A 147 -20.60 -10.34 19.94
C GLN A 147 -19.99 -11.61 19.34
N LEU A 148 -18.68 -11.56 19.02
CA LEU A 148 -18.02 -12.60 18.25
C LEU A 148 -17.75 -13.91 19.00
N PRO A 149 -17.42 -13.93 20.31
CA PRO A 149 -17.13 -15.17 21.02
C PRO A 149 -18.28 -16.17 21.09
N ALA A 150 -19.51 -15.75 20.82
CA ALA A 150 -20.70 -16.62 20.76
C ALA A 150 -20.73 -17.52 19.51
N TYR A 151 -19.85 -17.29 18.53
CA TYR A 151 -19.84 -17.98 17.23
C TYR A 151 -18.48 -18.62 16.94
N PRO A 152 -18.42 -19.64 16.07
CA PRO A 152 -17.15 -20.19 15.61
C PRO A 152 -16.33 -19.12 14.89
N LEU A 153 -15.05 -18.97 15.26
CA LEU A 153 -14.16 -17.99 14.67
C LEU A 153 -13.07 -18.66 13.84
N ALA A 154 -12.82 -18.16 12.64
CA ALA A 154 -11.67 -18.49 11.81
C ALA A 154 -10.76 -17.26 11.77
N LEU A 155 -9.60 -17.28 12.42
CA LEU A 155 -8.79 -16.08 12.65
C LEU A 155 -7.38 -16.21 12.06
N PRO A 156 -6.72 -15.08 11.76
CA PRO A 156 -5.31 -15.09 11.44
C PRO A 156 -4.46 -15.71 12.55
N GLU A 157 -3.29 -16.26 12.21
CA GLU A 157 -2.34 -16.79 13.20
C GLU A 157 -1.81 -15.71 14.15
N GLY A 158 -1.35 -16.12 15.35
CA GLY A 158 -0.91 -15.22 16.41
C GLY A 158 0.26 -14.30 16.06
N GLY A 159 1.06 -14.64 15.05
CA GLY A 159 2.13 -13.78 14.51
C GLY A 159 1.65 -12.65 13.62
N ASN A 160 0.42 -12.69 13.14
CA ASN A 160 -0.16 -11.70 12.25
C ASN A 160 -0.46 -10.38 13.00
N ALA A 161 -0.13 -9.24 12.41
CA ALA A 161 -0.33 -7.92 13.02
C ALA A 161 -1.80 -7.65 13.39
N LEU A 162 -2.75 -7.99 12.49
CA LEU A 162 -4.18 -7.86 12.77
C LEU A 162 -4.59 -8.73 13.98
N ARG A 163 -4.11 -9.99 14.04
CA ARG A 163 -4.41 -10.87 15.16
C ARG A 163 -3.91 -10.29 16.48
N GLN A 164 -2.75 -9.70 16.53
CA GLN A 164 -2.21 -9.08 17.75
C GLN A 164 -3.08 -7.92 18.24
N VAL A 165 -3.59 -7.10 17.33
CA VAL A 165 -4.53 -6.01 17.66
C VAL A 165 -5.84 -6.57 18.20
N LEU A 166 -6.39 -7.60 17.56
CA LEU A 166 -7.61 -8.27 18.02
C LEU A 166 -7.44 -8.91 19.41
N ASP A 167 -6.33 -9.59 19.63
CA ASP A 167 -6.02 -10.23 20.92
C ASP A 167 -5.77 -9.19 22.01
N HIS A 168 -5.19 -8.05 21.70
CA HIS A 168 -5.04 -6.94 22.63
C HIS A 168 -6.41 -6.38 23.02
N ALA A 169 -7.25 -6.02 22.04
CA ALA A 169 -8.58 -5.50 22.30
C ALA A 169 -9.47 -6.49 23.07
N ALA A 170 -9.38 -7.78 22.76
CA ALA A 170 -10.10 -8.83 23.48
C ALA A 170 -9.67 -8.92 24.94
N ARG A 171 -8.36 -8.90 25.23
CA ARG A 171 -7.83 -8.92 26.62
C ARG A 171 -8.30 -7.72 27.43
N GLU A 172 -8.24 -6.52 26.88
CA GLU A 172 -8.71 -5.31 27.57
C GLU A 172 -10.20 -5.37 27.90
N ARG A 173 -10.98 -6.10 27.11
CA ARG A 173 -12.42 -6.32 27.32
C ARG A 173 -12.75 -7.63 28.07
N GLN A 174 -11.73 -8.35 28.55
CA GLN A 174 -11.88 -9.66 29.23
C GLN A 174 -12.64 -10.69 28.37
N LEU A 175 -12.46 -10.63 27.04
CA LEU A 175 -13.03 -11.58 26.08
C LEU A 175 -12.01 -12.64 25.70
N SER A 176 -12.49 -13.85 25.42
CA SER A 176 -11.68 -14.95 24.88
C SER A 176 -12.06 -15.16 23.41
N LEU A 177 -11.08 -14.97 22.51
CA LEU A 177 -11.23 -15.33 21.10
C LEU A 177 -10.64 -16.73 20.91
N SER A 178 -11.51 -17.75 20.91
CA SER A 178 -11.12 -19.15 20.73
C SER A 178 -11.40 -19.61 19.29
N PRO A 179 -10.45 -19.47 18.36
CA PRO A 179 -10.69 -19.82 16.96
C PRO A 179 -10.78 -21.34 16.77
N VAL A 180 -11.71 -21.79 15.94
CA VAL A 180 -11.82 -23.17 15.45
C VAL A 180 -10.88 -23.46 14.29
N LEU A 181 -10.41 -22.39 13.58
CA LEU A 181 -9.41 -22.45 12.53
C LEU A 181 -8.47 -21.25 12.66
N THR A 182 -7.18 -21.49 12.53
CA THR A 182 -6.17 -20.43 12.34
C THR A 182 -5.41 -20.63 11.05
N SER A 183 -5.10 -19.57 10.35
CA SER A 183 -4.29 -19.62 9.11
C SER A 183 -3.57 -18.30 8.90
N ASN A 184 -2.37 -18.35 8.33
CA ASN A 184 -1.69 -17.16 7.84
C ASN A 184 -2.20 -16.71 6.46
N GLN A 185 -3.07 -17.50 5.81
CA GLN A 185 -3.64 -17.22 4.50
C GLN A 185 -5.08 -16.71 4.62
N THR A 186 -5.31 -15.43 4.32
CA THR A 186 -6.66 -14.83 4.35
C THR A 186 -7.64 -15.56 3.44
N ALA A 187 -7.21 -16.02 2.26
CA ALA A 187 -8.06 -16.77 1.34
C ALA A 187 -8.57 -18.09 1.95
N VAL A 188 -7.74 -18.80 2.72
CA VAL A 188 -8.16 -20.03 3.43
C VAL A 188 -9.27 -19.72 4.44
N LEU A 189 -9.12 -18.64 5.20
CA LEU A 189 -10.14 -18.21 6.17
C LEU A 189 -11.46 -17.86 5.50
N LEU A 190 -11.40 -17.11 4.37
CA LEU A 190 -12.59 -16.72 3.61
C LEU A 190 -13.31 -17.94 3.00
N HIS A 191 -12.59 -18.88 2.41
CA HIS A 191 -13.19 -20.12 1.89
C HIS A 191 -13.80 -20.97 3.02
N TYR A 192 -13.15 -21.04 4.18
CA TYR A 192 -13.73 -21.75 5.33
C TYR A 192 -15.04 -21.12 5.79
N VAL A 193 -15.10 -19.78 5.86
CA VAL A 193 -16.33 -19.05 6.19
C VAL A 193 -17.41 -19.27 5.13
N GLN A 194 -17.07 -19.28 3.85
CA GLN A 194 -18.01 -19.54 2.76
C GLN A 194 -18.61 -20.94 2.83
N ALA A 195 -17.83 -21.93 3.27
CA ALA A 195 -18.27 -23.32 3.42
C ALA A 195 -19.05 -23.61 4.70
N GLY A 196 -18.97 -22.75 5.72
CA GLY A 196 -19.52 -23.01 7.06
C GLY A 196 -20.24 -21.81 7.69
N GLN A 197 -20.41 -21.87 9.00
CA GLN A 197 -21.08 -20.83 9.81
C GLN A 197 -20.08 -20.04 10.67
N ALA A 198 -18.81 -20.04 10.31
CA ALA A 198 -17.80 -19.30 11.03
C ALA A 198 -17.75 -17.83 10.61
N ILE A 199 -17.14 -17.01 11.46
CA ILE A 199 -16.82 -15.61 11.18
C ILE A 199 -15.31 -15.49 11.07
N THR A 200 -14.82 -14.75 10.06
CA THR A 200 -13.42 -14.31 10.01
C THR A 200 -13.31 -12.80 10.14
N LEU A 201 -12.14 -12.35 10.55
CA LEU A 201 -11.79 -10.93 10.64
C LEU A 201 -10.62 -10.64 9.70
N CYS A 202 -10.78 -9.61 8.90
CA CYS A 202 -9.72 -9.12 8.00
C CYS A 202 -9.80 -7.60 7.86
N THR A 203 -8.88 -6.98 7.15
CA THR A 203 -9.01 -5.59 6.75
C THR A 203 -9.91 -5.49 5.53
N ARG A 204 -10.72 -4.45 5.43
CA ARG A 204 -11.62 -4.26 4.28
C ARG A 204 -10.86 -4.25 2.95
N SER A 205 -9.69 -3.71 2.95
CA SER A 205 -8.81 -3.65 1.79
C SER A 205 -8.22 -5.00 1.36
N SER A 206 -8.32 -6.03 2.22
CA SER A 206 -8.00 -7.43 1.85
C SER A 206 -9.16 -8.13 1.13
N LEU A 207 -10.29 -7.45 0.94
CA LEU A 207 -11.44 -7.95 0.21
C LEU A 207 -11.52 -7.21 -1.12
N ASP A 208 -11.57 -7.94 -2.20
CA ASP A 208 -11.88 -7.40 -3.51
C ASP A 208 -13.40 -7.40 -3.74
N ASP A 209 -13.90 -6.53 -4.61
CA ASP A 209 -15.29 -6.54 -5.08
C ASP A 209 -15.56 -7.74 -6.02
N ASP A 210 -14.82 -8.83 -5.85
CA ASP A 210 -14.92 -10.01 -6.69
C ASP A 210 -16.25 -10.75 -6.48
N LEU A 211 -16.82 -11.20 -7.58
CA LEU A 211 -18.01 -12.04 -7.63
C LEU A 211 -17.93 -13.30 -6.76
N SER A 212 -16.70 -13.75 -6.47
CA SER A 212 -16.43 -14.91 -5.59
C SER A 212 -16.98 -14.75 -4.17
N TRP A 213 -17.15 -13.51 -3.69
CA TRP A 213 -17.56 -13.22 -2.32
C TRP A 213 -19.03 -12.77 -2.19
N GLN A 214 -19.82 -12.83 -3.25
CA GLN A 214 -21.24 -12.41 -3.25
C GLN A 214 -22.11 -13.12 -2.21
N GLN A 215 -21.70 -14.32 -1.75
CA GLN A 215 -22.38 -15.07 -0.71
C GLN A 215 -21.97 -14.67 0.71
N LEU A 216 -21.05 -13.72 0.84
CA LEU A 216 -20.51 -13.27 2.12
C LEU A 216 -21.03 -11.87 2.48
N ALA A 217 -21.49 -11.73 3.71
CA ALA A 217 -21.77 -10.46 4.33
C ALA A 217 -20.48 -9.91 4.97
N VAL A 218 -20.20 -8.65 4.70
CA VAL A 218 -19.07 -7.91 5.26
C VAL A 218 -19.61 -6.81 6.17
N ARG A 219 -19.23 -6.83 7.45
CA ARG A 219 -19.71 -5.86 8.44
C ARG A 219 -18.53 -5.19 9.14
N PRO A 220 -18.54 -3.84 9.24
CA PRO A 220 -17.53 -3.12 10.01
C PRO A 220 -17.51 -3.58 11.46
N LEU A 221 -16.30 -3.77 12.01
CA LEU A 221 -16.11 -4.06 13.41
C LEU A 221 -15.78 -2.75 14.14
N GLN A 222 -16.72 -2.25 14.92
CA GLN A 222 -16.56 -1.04 15.73
C GLN A 222 -16.06 -1.39 17.12
N ASP A 223 -14.84 -0.98 17.41
CA ASP A 223 -14.27 -1.03 18.73
C ASP A 223 -13.22 0.07 18.89
N SER A 224 -13.31 0.85 19.96
CA SER A 224 -12.40 1.97 20.23
C SER A 224 -10.94 1.55 20.41
N LEU A 225 -10.69 0.26 20.72
CA LEU A 225 -9.35 -0.31 20.90
C LEU A 225 -8.76 -0.83 19.57
N LEU A 226 -9.57 -0.95 18.54
CA LEU A 226 -9.17 -1.42 17.22
C LEU A 226 -8.72 -0.28 16.30
N GLY A 227 -8.26 0.83 16.78
CA GLY A 227 -7.86 2.03 16.07
C GLY A 227 -7.78 1.95 14.52
N PRO A 228 -7.79 3.03 13.79
CA PRO A 228 -7.65 2.98 12.34
C PRO A 228 -6.28 2.43 12.00
N GLY A 229 -6.25 1.26 11.37
CA GLY A 229 -5.04 0.75 10.75
C GLY A 229 -4.84 1.41 9.39
N GLU A 230 -3.63 1.37 8.89
CA GLU A 230 -3.28 1.91 7.58
C GLU A 230 -2.63 0.83 6.72
N ILE A 231 -3.01 0.84 5.46
CA ILE A 231 -2.23 0.19 4.43
C ILE A 231 -1.16 1.16 4.00
N GLN A 232 0.07 0.70 4.00
CA GLN A 232 1.21 1.49 3.63
C GLN A 232 1.93 0.90 2.42
N LEU A 233 2.25 1.77 1.47
CA LEU A 233 3.26 1.52 0.45
C LEU A 233 4.59 2.02 0.99
N GLN A 234 5.54 1.11 1.13
CA GLN A 234 6.83 1.36 1.76
C GLN A 234 7.98 1.14 0.79
N THR A 235 9.05 1.92 0.96
CA THR A 235 10.31 1.77 0.25
C THR A 235 11.48 1.98 1.22
N HIS A 236 12.69 1.63 0.82
CA HIS A 236 13.86 1.99 1.61
C HIS A 236 14.17 3.49 1.44
N ALA A 237 14.30 4.24 2.55
CA ALA A 237 14.36 5.70 2.54
C ALA A 237 15.53 6.30 1.73
N SER A 238 16.68 5.60 1.67
CA SER A 238 17.89 6.12 1.02
C SER A 238 18.30 5.34 -0.24
N ARG A 239 17.52 4.34 -0.68
CA ARG A 239 17.83 3.57 -1.88
C ARG A 239 16.90 4.00 -3.02
N PRO A 240 17.45 4.42 -4.17
CA PRO A 240 16.64 4.69 -5.34
C PRO A 240 15.97 3.42 -5.84
N LEU A 241 14.75 3.57 -6.31
CA LEU A 241 14.00 2.51 -7.00
C LEU A 241 14.52 2.34 -8.42
N SER A 242 14.34 1.14 -8.98
CA SER A 242 14.45 0.98 -10.43
C SER A 242 13.34 1.79 -11.12
N HIS A 243 13.57 2.19 -12.37
CA HIS A 243 12.60 2.97 -13.14
C HIS A 243 11.23 2.26 -13.24
N ALA A 244 11.23 0.94 -13.45
CA ALA A 244 9.99 0.16 -13.47
C ALA A 244 9.30 0.14 -12.09
N ALA A 245 10.05 0.02 -11.00
CA ALA A 245 9.49 0.05 -9.64
C ALA A 245 8.90 1.43 -9.30
N GLU A 246 9.56 2.51 -9.70
CA GLU A 246 9.06 3.88 -9.50
C GLU A 246 7.73 4.11 -10.24
N ARG A 247 7.65 3.73 -11.52
CA ARG A 247 6.42 3.83 -12.30
C ARG A 247 5.29 2.96 -11.73
N PHE A 248 5.60 1.74 -11.31
CA PHE A 248 4.61 0.87 -10.71
C PHE A 248 4.15 1.38 -9.34
N LEU A 249 5.03 1.96 -8.54
CA LEU A 249 4.67 2.58 -7.25
C LEU A 249 3.69 3.74 -7.44
N LEU A 250 3.89 4.60 -8.44
CA LEU A 250 2.97 5.67 -8.79
C LEU A 250 1.61 5.11 -9.23
N TYR A 251 1.61 4.08 -10.08
CA TYR A 251 0.40 3.40 -10.51
C TYR A 251 -0.38 2.79 -9.32
N LEU A 252 0.31 2.12 -8.40
CA LEU A 252 -0.31 1.58 -7.17
C LEU A 252 -0.94 2.69 -6.33
N ARG A 253 -0.21 3.79 -6.10
CA ARG A 253 -0.70 4.92 -5.33
C ARG A 253 -2.00 5.47 -5.92
N ASP A 254 -2.03 5.67 -7.24
CA ASP A 254 -3.19 6.21 -7.92
C ASP A 254 -4.39 5.23 -7.89
N ALA A 255 -4.14 3.93 -8.06
CA ALA A 255 -5.15 2.89 -7.92
C ALA A 255 -5.75 2.84 -6.50
N TYR A 256 -4.92 2.92 -5.46
CA TYR A 256 -5.41 2.94 -4.06
C TYR A 256 -6.20 4.22 -3.75
N THR A 257 -5.77 5.37 -4.25
CA THR A 257 -6.49 6.63 -4.06
C THR A 257 -7.86 6.62 -4.75
N ALA A 258 -7.95 6.05 -5.95
CA ALA A 258 -9.21 5.92 -6.69
C ALA A 258 -10.25 5.05 -5.94
N VAL A 259 -9.81 3.94 -5.36
CA VAL A 259 -10.67 3.06 -4.54
C VAL A 259 -11.17 3.75 -3.29
N ALA A 260 -10.39 4.63 -2.66
CA ALA A 260 -10.81 5.41 -1.49
C ALA A 260 -11.89 6.45 -1.84
N GLY A 261 -11.76 7.13 -2.98
CA GLY A 261 -12.69 8.19 -3.40
C GLY A 261 -14.09 7.69 -3.76
N ILE A 262 -14.22 6.45 -4.23
CA ILE A 262 -15.51 5.84 -4.57
C ILE A 262 -16.28 5.43 -3.31
N ARG A 263 -15.59 5.10 -2.21
CA ARG A 263 -16.19 4.57 -0.96
C ARG A 263 -16.60 5.63 0.06
N THR A 264 -16.36 6.91 -0.20
CA THR A 264 -16.80 8.03 0.67
C THR A 264 -18.13 8.67 0.23
N GLN A 265 -18.78 8.14 -0.81
CA GLN A 265 -20.05 8.67 -1.35
C GLN A 265 -21.29 7.78 -1.11
N ASP A 266 -21.15 6.66 -0.34
CA ASP A 266 -22.31 5.81 0.03
C ASP A 266 -22.60 5.87 1.54
#